data_4e504049c2307fcd723c2c4a95a055f0
#
_entry.id   4e504049c2307fcd723c2c4a95a055f0
#
_cell.length_a   1.000
_cell.length_b   1.000
_cell.length_c   1.000
_cell.angle_alpha   90.00
_cell.angle_beta   90.00
_cell.angle_gamma   90.00
#
_symmetry.space_group_name_H-M   'P 1'
#
loop_
_entity.id
_entity.type
_entity.pdbx_description
1 polymer ?
#
loop_
_entity_poly.entity_id
_entity_poly.type
_entity_poly.pdbx_seq_one_letter_code
_entity_poly.pdbx_strand_id
1 'polypeptide(L)'
;GMGGSILGSEAIYYFLKNKIKKNFLFFNNLDKNNVEKLKKKYLLNKVLFIIISKSGDTIETLANITTLKIIKKKNKNIIVISEKKNNLLYLISKKMNLFHVEQKNYIGGRYSVLSEVGMLPAYLMGVNIFNLRKNLLRHFKSKNKIFL
;
A
#
# COMPACT_ATOMS: atom_id res chain seq x y z
N GLY A 1 -5.79 -3.27 0.20
CA GLY A 1 -5.83 -2.74 1.58
C GLY A 1 -7.12 -2.05 1.88
N MET A 2 -7.36 -1.68 3.15
CA MET A 2 -8.61 -1.06 3.59
C MET A 2 -8.35 0.27 4.30
N GLY A 3 -9.29 1.23 4.15
CA GLY A 3 -9.23 2.51 4.84
C GLY A 3 -7.89 3.23 4.67
N GLY A 4 -7.25 3.63 5.76
CA GLY A 4 -5.97 4.33 5.74
C GLY A 4 -4.83 3.60 5.02
N SER A 5 -4.91 2.28 4.86
CA SER A 5 -3.90 1.50 4.14
C SER A 5 -3.93 1.68 2.63
N ILE A 6 -5.01 2.23 2.06
CA ILE A 6 -5.16 2.39 0.61
C ILE A 6 -5.52 3.81 0.18
N LEU A 7 -6.33 4.53 0.96
CA LEU A 7 -6.88 5.83 0.59
C LEU A 7 -5.81 6.87 0.24
N GLY A 8 -4.69 6.89 0.96
CA GLY A 8 -3.59 7.81 0.67
C GLY A 8 -2.93 7.57 -0.68
N SER A 9 -2.68 6.30 -1.02
CA SER A 9 -2.12 5.91 -2.32
C SER A 9 -3.08 6.19 -3.46
N GLU A 10 -4.36 5.95 -3.23
CA GLU A 10 -5.45 6.20 -4.18
C GLU A 10 -5.61 7.69 -4.46
N ALA A 11 -5.58 8.52 -3.42
CA ALA A 11 -5.60 9.98 -3.55
C ALA A 11 -4.41 10.52 -4.37
N ILE A 12 -3.18 10.03 -4.09
CA ILE A 12 -1.99 10.40 -4.88
C ILE A 12 -2.17 10.00 -6.35
N TYR A 13 -2.67 8.78 -6.60
CA TYR A 13 -2.89 8.30 -7.97
C TYR A 13 -3.86 9.17 -8.73
N TYR A 14 -5.04 9.45 -8.18
CA TYR A 14 -6.05 10.27 -8.87
C TYR A 14 -5.61 11.72 -9.04
N PHE A 15 -4.97 12.31 -8.03
CA PHE A 15 -4.45 13.68 -8.11
C PHE A 15 -3.36 13.83 -9.17
N LEU A 16 -2.48 12.84 -9.33
CA LEU A 16 -1.36 12.87 -10.27
C LEU A 16 -1.59 12.01 -11.52
N LYS A 17 -2.82 11.58 -11.78
CA LYS A 17 -3.16 10.62 -12.84
C LYS A 17 -2.58 10.98 -14.21
N ASN A 18 -2.60 12.26 -14.56
CA ASN A 18 -2.08 12.74 -15.85
C ASN A 18 -0.54 12.60 -15.99
N LYS A 19 0.17 12.41 -14.87
CA LYS A 19 1.63 12.22 -14.84
C LYS A 19 2.04 10.76 -14.66
N ILE A 20 1.09 9.88 -14.34
CA ILE A 20 1.33 8.47 -14.07
C ILE A 20 1.03 7.66 -15.33
N LYS A 21 2.08 7.04 -15.90
CA LYS A 21 1.96 6.23 -17.13
C LYS A 21 1.56 4.77 -16.85
N LYS A 22 1.70 4.30 -15.61
CA LYS A 22 1.43 2.91 -15.22
C LYS A 22 -0.03 2.75 -14.77
N ASN A 23 -0.61 1.60 -15.05
CA ASN A 23 -1.95 1.26 -14.57
C ASN A 23 -1.90 0.74 -13.14
N PHE A 24 -2.72 1.32 -12.27
CA PHE A 24 -2.94 0.89 -10.90
C PHE A 24 -4.39 0.50 -10.71
N LEU A 25 -4.60 -0.59 -9.98
CA LEU A 25 -5.91 -1.07 -9.55
C LEU A 25 -5.93 -1.11 -8.02
N PHE A 26 -6.96 -0.54 -7.45
CA PHE A 26 -7.13 -0.47 -6.01
C PHE A 26 -8.22 -1.43 -5.56
N PHE A 27 -7.89 -2.30 -4.59
CA PHE A 27 -8.82 -3.23 -3.96
C PHE A 27 -9.08 -2.75 -2.54
N ASN A 28 -10.12 -1.94 -2.38
CA ASN A 28 -10.55 -1.30 -1.12
C ASN A 28 -11.83 -1.90 -0.55
N ASN A 29 -12.34 -2.97 -1.15
CA ASN A 29 -13.53 -3.68 -0.73
C ASN A 29 -13.45 -5.18 -1.10
N LEU A 30 -14.44 -5.96 -0.65
CA LEU A 30 -14.66 -7.34 -1.05
C LEU A 30 -15.62 -7.37 -2.25
N ASP A 31 -15.07 -7.22 -3.46
CA ASP A 31 -15.85 -7.27 -4.69
C ASP A 31 -15.39 -8.42 -5.58
N LYS A 32 -16.21 -9.47 -5.61
CA LYS A 32 -15.97 -10.66 -6.45
C LYS A 32 -15.81 -10.29 -7.92
N ASN A 33 -16.62 -9.34 -8.43
CA ASN A 33 -16.58 -8.95 -9.83
C ASN A 33 -15.25 -8.30 -10.20
N ASN A 34 -14.70 -7.46 -9.31
CA ASN A 34 -13.39 -6.84 -9.51
C ASN A 34 -12.26 -7.89 -9.50
N VAL A 35 -12.35 -8.89 -8.62
CA VAL A 35 -11.39 -10.00 -8.58
C VAL A 35 -11.44 -10.81 -9.87
N GLU A 36 -12.64 -11.16 -10.35
CA GLU A 36 -12.82 -11.91 -11.59
C GLU A 36 -12.37 -11.13 -12.82
N LYS A 37 -12.70 -9.84 -12.91
CA LYS A 37 -12.20 -8.94 -13.96
C LYS A 37 -10.68 -8.89 -13.99
N LEU A 38 -10.03 -8.79 -12.83
CA LEU A 38 -8.57 -8.81 -12.74
C LEU A 38 -8.00 -10.12 -13.30
N LYS A 39 -8.55 -11.27 -12.86
CA LYS A 39 -8.08 -12.59 -13.29
C LYS A 39 -8.25 -12.81 -14.79
N LYS A 40 -9.34 -12.30 -15.38
CA LYS A 40 -9.60 -12.39 -16.83
C LYS A 40 -8.70 -11.47 -17.64
N LYS A 41 -8.43 -10.27 -17.14
CA LYS A 41 -7.72 -9.21 -17.87
C LYS A 41 -6.20 -9.32 -17.81
N TYR A 42 -5.65 -9.84 -16.71
CA TYR A 42 -4.20 -9.83 -16.47
C TYR A 42 -3.65 -11.19 -16.09
N LEU A 43 -2.46 -11.49 -16.60
CA LEU A 43 -1.66 -12.61 -16.11
C LEU A 43 -1.10 -12.25 -14.72
N LEU A 44 -1.58 -12.89 -13.67
CA LEU A 44 -1.25 -12.52 -12.27
C LEU A 44 0.24 -12.60 -11.96
N ASN A 45 1.01 -13.40 -12.67
CA ASN A 45 2.48 -13.48 -12.54
C ASN A 45 3.21 -12.25 -13.12
N LYS A 46 2.53 -11.43 -13.93
CA LYS A 46 3.04 -10.15 -14.47
C LYS A 46 2.53 -8.93 -13.70
N VAL A 47 1.70 -9.13 -12.69
CA VAL A 47 1.15 -8.07 -11.84
C VAL A 47 1.97 -7.97 -10.55
N LEU A 48 2.38 -6.77 -10.18
CA LEU A 48 2.95 -6.49 -8.86
C LEU A 48 1.82 -6.21 -7.87
N PHE A 49 1.75 -6.99 -6.81
CA PHE A 49 0.78 -6.84 -5.74
C PHE A 49 1.42 -6.12 -4.54
N ILE A 50 0.78 -5.06 -4.07
CA ILE A 50 1.15 -4.37 -2.83
C ILE A 50 0.03 -4.63 -1.83
N ILE A 51 0.31 -5.43 -0.82
CA ILE A 51 -0.64 -5.83 0.22
C ILE A 51 -0.37 -4.99 1.45
N ILE A 52 -1.31 -4.14 1.84
CA ILE A 52 -1.12 -3.19 2.93
C ILE A 52 -2.18 -3.40 4.00
N SER A 53 -1.75 -3.70 5.21
CA SER A 53 -2.59 -3.71 6.40
C SER A 53 -1.74 -3.44 7.63
N LYS A 54 -1.97 -2.32 8.33
CA LYS A 54 -1.22 -1.96 9.53
C LYS A 54 -1.26 -3.09 10.56
N SER A 55 -2.45 -3.52 10.96
CA SER A 55 -2.62 -4.61 11.93
C SER A 55 -2.10 -5.95 11.43
N GLY A 56 -2.12 -6.16 10.10
CA GLY A 56 -1.80 -7.41 9.46
C GLY A 56 -2.89 -8.49 9.53
N ASP A 57 -4.01 -8.18 10.22
CA ASP A 57 -5.10 -9.11 10.51
C ASP A 57 -6.45 -8.64 9.92
N THR A 58 -6.44 -7.63 9.04
CA THR A 58 -7.66 -7.12 8.39
C THR A 58 -8.29 -8.20 7.53
N ILE A 59 -9.48 -8.67 7.89
CA ILE A 59 -10.18 -9.82 7.30
C ILE A 59 -10.39 -9.61 5.80
N GLU A 60 -10.82 -8.43 5.38
CA GLU A 60 -11.07 -8.11 3.97
C GLU A 60 -9.78 -8.18 3.14
N THR A 61 -8.67 -7.71 3.68
CA THR A 61 -7.37 -7.80 3.01
C THR A 61 -6.95 -9.26 2.86
N LEU A 62 -7.10 -10.06 3.91
CA LEU A 62 -6.80 -11.49 3.91
C LEU A 62 -7.72 -12.26 2.94
N ALA A 63 -9.01 -11.96 2.92
CA ALA A 63 -9.98 -12.57 2.01
C ALA A 63 -9.63 -12.27 0.53
N ASN A 64 -9.28 -11.01 0.21
CA ASN A 64 -8.88 -10.64 -1.15
C ASN A 64 -7.64 -11.41 -1.63
N ILE A 65 -6.59 -11.52 -0.81
CA ILE A 65 -5.38 -12.26 -1.20
C ILE A 65 -5.62 -13.76 -1.32
N THR A 66 -6.48 -14.33 -0.48
CA THR A 66 -6.86 -15.74 -0.52
C THR A 66 -7.67 -16.04 -1.78
N THR A 67 -8.65 -15.22 -2.10
CA THR A 67 -9.49 -15.35 -3.31
C THR A 67 -8.66 -15.21 -4.58
N LEU A 68 -7.68 -14.32 -4.59
CA LEU A 68 -6.75 -14.16 -5.72
C LEU A 68 -5.76 -15.32 -5.84
N LYS A 69 -5.54 -16.11 -4.78
CA LYS A 69 -4.57 -17.22 -4.72
C LYS A 69 -3.15 -16.80 -5.14
N ILE A 70 -2.76 -15.56 -4.78
CA ILE A 70 -1.48 -14.98 -5.20
C ILE A 70 -0.31 -15.38 -4.31
N ILE A 71 -0.57 -15.75 -3.05
CA ILE A 71 0.49 -16.10 -2.09
C ILE A 71 1.16 -17.41 -2.49
N LYS A 72 2.40 -17.30 -2.95
CA LYS A 72 3.28 -18.45 -3.27
C LYS A 72 4.65 -18.22 -2.67
N LYS A 73 5.35 -19.28 -2.33
CA LYS A 73 6.70 -19.22 -1.75
C LYS A 73 7.67 -18.52 -2.70
N LYS A 74 8.46 -17.56 -2.17
CA LYS A 74 9.46 -16.78 -2.92
C LYS A 74 8.86 -15.97 -4.09
N ASN A 75 7.59 -15.58 -4.02
CA ASN A 75 6.99 -14.76 -5.07
C ASN A 75 7.56 -13.32 -5.04
N LYS A 76 8.32 -12.97 -6.07
CA LYS A 76 8.93 -11.64 -6.22
C LYS A 76 7.94 -10.53 -6.62
N ASN A 77 6.71 -10.90 -7.00
CA ASN A 77 5.68 -9.96 -7.43
C ASN A 77 4.76 -9.52 -6.27
N ILE A 78 5.17 -9.75 -5.02
CA ILE A 78 4.39 -9.37 -3.84
C ILE A 78 5.25 -8.54 -2.90
N ILE A 79 4.72 -7.39 -2.52
CA ILE A 79 5.22 -6.55 -1.45
C ILE A 79 4.17 -6.52 -0.35
N VAL A 80 4.56 -6.82 0.88
CA VAL A 80 3.69 -6.75 2.06
C VAL A 80 4.11 -5.55 2.90
N ILE A 81 3.15 -4.72 3.31
CA ILE A 81 3.37 -3.62 4.26
C ILE A 81 2.48 -3.86 5.48
N SER A 82 3.10 -4.12 6.62
CA SER A 82 2.40 -4.30 7.90
C SER A 82 3.33 -3.99 9.07
N GLU A 83 2.78 -3.89 10.28
CA GLU A 83 3.61 -3.83 11.48
C GLU A 83 4.42 -5.13 11.62
N LYS A 84 5.65 -4.98 12.10
CA LYS A 84 6.55 -6.12 12.40
C LYS A 84 6.23 -6.67 13.78
N LYS A 85 5.09 -7.31 13.90
CA LYS A 85 4.64 -7.98 15.12
C LYS A 85 3.99 -9.32 14.79
N ASN A 86 3.54 -10.07 15.80
CA ASN A 86 2.88 -11.36 15.63
C ASN A 86 1.46 -11.18 15.04
N ASN A 87 1.38 -10.92 13.72
CA ASN A 87 0.15 -10.81 12.94
C ASN A 87 0.23 -11.69 11.69
N LEU A 88 -0.92 -12.03 11.11
CA LEU A 88 -1.03 -12.99 10.01
C LEU A 88 -0.22 -12.57 8.77
N LEU A 89 -0.31 -11.32 8.33
CA LEU A 89 0.42 -10.87 7.14
C LEU A 89 1.93 -10.94 7.33
N TYR A 90 2.44 -10.56 8.49
CA TYR A 90 3.86 -10.64 8.79
C TYR A 90 4.34 -12.09 8.84
N LEU A 91 3.58 -12.97 9.51
CA LEU A 91 3.89 -14.41 9.57
C LEU A 91 3.86 -15.05 8.19
N ILE A 92 2.84 -14.76 7.37
CA ILE A 92 2.75 -15.22 5.99
C ILE A 92 3.95 -14.72 5.19
N SER A 93 4.31 -13.44 5.30
CA SER A 93 5.45 -12.88 4.56
C SER A 93 6.76 -13.59 4.90
N LYS A 94 7.00 -13.88 6.18
CA LYS A 94 8.16 -14.67 6.63
C LYS A 94 8.12 -16.11 6.12
N LYS A 95 7.02 -16.83 6.35
CA LYS A 95 6.88 -18.23 5.95
C LYS A 95 7.04 -18.42 4.44
N MET A 96 6.51 -17.48 3.65
CA MET A 96 6.55 -17.52 2.20
C MET A 96 7.76 -16.83 1.60
N ASN A 97 8.63 -16.23 2.42
CA ASN A 97 9.80 -15.44 1.99
C ASN A 97 9.42 -14.34 0.97
N LEU A 98 8.40 -13.53 1.32
CA LEU A 98 7.95 -12.38 0.55
C LEU A 98 8.69 -11.12 0.98
N PHE A 99 8.77 -10.13 0.09
CA PHE A 99 9.33 -8.83 0.44
C PHE A 99 8.39 -8.09 1.42
N HIS A 100 8.88 -7.82 2.62
CA HIS A 100 8.14 -7.17 3.69
C HIS A 100 8.74 -5.80 4.04
N VAL A 101 7.89 -4.80 4.10
CA VAL A 101 8.19 -3.44 4.55
C VAL A 101 7.48 -3.20 5.88
N GLU A 102 8.21 -2.78 6.88
CA GLU A 102 7.65 -2.50 8.19
C GLU A 102 6.88 -1.18 8.19
N GLN A 103 5.62 -1.21 8.56
CA GLN A 103 4.86 -0.01 8.93
C GLN A 103 5.07 0.30 10.40
N LYS A 104 5.47 1.52 10.72
CA LYS A 104 5.72 1.94 12.11
C LYS A 104 4.43 2.01 12.92
N ASN A 105 4.45 1.46 14.12
CA ASN A 105 3.28 1.36 14.99
C ASN A 105 2.72 2.71 15.46
N TYR A 106 3.58 3.72 15.59
CA TYR A 106 3.20 5.08 16.01
C TYR A 106 2.56 5.91 14.90
N ILE A 107 2.55 5.43 13.64
CA ILE A 107 1.87 6.11 12.53
C ILE A 107 0.46 5.51 12.39
N GLY A 108 -0.57 6.29 12.71
CA GLY A 108 -1.96 5.89 12.50
C GLY A 108 -2.29 5.73 11.02
N GLY A 109 -3.20 4.81 10.67
CA GLY A 109 -3.56 4.53 9.28
C GLY A 109 -3.99 5.77 8.50
N ARG A 110 -4.78 6.66 9.13
CA ARG A 110 -5.25 7.93 8.52
C ARG A 110 -4.13 8.93 8.22
N TYR A 111 -2.99 8.81 8.88
CA TYR A 111 -1.86 9.72 8.76
C TYR A 111 -0.70 9.10 7.97
N SER A 112 -0.89 7.92 7.38
CA SER A 112 0.18 7.12 6.78
C SER A 112 0.51 7.47 5.33
N VAL A 113 -0.18 8.43 4.72
CA VAL A 113 0.04 8.81 3.32
C VAL A 113 1.49 9.20 3.00
N LEU A 114 2.18 9.85 3.94
CA LEU A 114 3.58 10.27 3.79
C LEU A 114 4.60 9.29 4.40
N SER A 115 4.12 8.15 4.89
CA SER A 115 4.94 7.01 5.30
C SER A 115 5.14 6.02 4.15
N GLU A 116 5.74 4.86 4.44
CA GLU A 116 5.92 3.76 3.49
C GLU A 116 4.62 3.33 2.80
N VAL A 117 3.48 3.47 3.49
CA VAL A 117 2.14 3.10 2.99
C VAL A 117 1.71 3.88 1.76
N GLY A 118 1.98 5.18 1.73
CA GLY A 118 1.69 6.01 0.56
C GLY A 118 2.90 6.23 -0.33
N MET A 119 4.10 6.34 0.24
CA MET A 119 5.31 6.69 -0.52
C MET A 119 5.84 5.53 -1.36
N LEU A 120 5.72 4.27 -0.92
CA LEU A 120 6.13 3.14 -1.73
C LEU A 120 5.25 2.98 -2.98
N PRO A 121 3.91 2.98 -2.88
CA PRO A 121 3.06 3.03 -4.08
C PRO A 121 3.34 4.25 -4.97
N ALA A 122 3.51 5.45 -4.40
CA ALA A 122 3.83 6.66 -5.16
C ALA A 122 5.14 6.54 -5.95
N TYR A 123 6.17 5.96 -5.34
CA TYR A 123 7.44 5.67 -6.03
C TYR A 123 7.23 4.71 -7.20
N LEU A 124 6.47 3.64 -7.01
CA LEU A 124 6.16 2.68 -8.06
C LEU A 124 5.30 3.28 -9.18
N MET A 125 4.49 4.29 -8.88
CA MET A 125 3.77 5.11 -9.86
C MET A 125 4.71 5.99 -10.71
N GLY A 126 5.97 6.13 -10.31
CA GLY A 126 6.95 7.02 -10.94
C GLY A 126 6.90 8.45 -10.41
N VAL A 127 6.23 8.68 -9.28
CA VAL A 127 6.18 10.00 -8.64
C VAL A 127 7.50 10.27 -7.92
N ASN A 128 8.02 11.49 -8.05
CA ASN A 128 9.19 11.91 -7.31
C ASN A 128 8.80 12.17 -5.84
N ILE A 129 9.09 11.20 -4.97
CA ILE A 129 8.76 11.26 -3.54
C ILE A 129 9.54 12.34 -2.78
N PHE A 130 10.73 12.73 -3.24
CA PHE A 130 11.49 13.83 -2.64
C PHE A 130 10.74 15.15 -2.85
N ASN A 131 10.22 15.39 -4.06
CA ASN A 131 9.44 16.59 -4.34
C ASN A 131 8.11 16.64 -3.56
N LEU A 132 7.45 15.49 -3.38
CA LEU A 132 6.25 15.38 -2.54
C LEU A 132 6.53 15.80 -1.09
N ARG A 133 7.72 15.50 -0.57
CA ARG A 133 8.10 15.75 0.83
C ARG A 133 8.92 17.03 1.04
N LYS A 134 9.36 17.67 -0.05
CA LYS A 134 10.31 18.80 -0.03
C LYS A 134 9.92 19.94 0.92
N ASN A 135 8.65 20.27 1.01
CA ASN A 135 8.16 21.40 1.78
C ASN A 135 7.63 21.06 3.17
N LEU A 136 7.60 19.77 3.57
CA LEU A 136 7.03 19.37 4.85
C LEU A 136 7.71 20.06 6.04
N LEU A 137 9.04 20.06 6.09
CA LEU A 137 9.79 20.71 7.16
C LEU A 137 9.58 22.23 7.20
N ARG A 138 9.41 22.87 6.03
CA ARG A 138 9.11 24.30 5.94
C ARG A 138 7.75 24.62 6.56
N HIS A 139 6.72 23.80 6.27
CA HIS A 139 5.39 23.98 6.86
C HIS A 139 5.38 23.71 8.37
N PHE A 140 6.11 22.73 8.87
CA PHE A 140 6.25 22.52 10.30
C PHE A 140 6.91 23.72 11.01
N LYS A 141 7.98 24.27 10.44
CA LYS A 141 8.67 25.45 11.01
C LYS A 141 7.82 26.71 10.95
N SER A 142 6.97 26.90 9.93
CA SER A 142 6.10 28.08 9.80
C SER A 142 4.90 28.04 10.74
N LYS A 143 4.31 26.86 10.97
CA LYS A 143 3.18 26.69 11.91
C LYS A 143 3.57 26.93 13.37
N ASN A 144 4.80 26.61 13.76
CA ASN A 144 5.28 26.94 15.11
C ASN A 144 5.37 28.43 15.40
N LYS A 145 5.26 29.30 14.37
CA LYS A 145 5.15 30.76 14.55
C LYS A 145 3.70 31.26 14.71
N ILE A 146 2.71 30.41 14.46
CA ILE A 146 1.28 30.78 14.51
C ILE A 146 0.62 30.35 15.82
N PHE A 147 1.26 29.48 16.59
CA PHE A 147 0.77 28.97 17.88
C PHE A 147 1.58 29.47 19.08
N LEU A 148 2.39 30.50 18.92
CA LEU A 148 3.02 31.31 19.98
C LEU A 148 2.53 32.76 19.88
#